data_d5641fc75bcd55ba58a7ceb516cf2522
#
_entry.id   d5641fc75bcd55ba58a7ceb516cf2522
#
_cell.length_a   1.000
_cell.length_b   1.000
_cell.length_c   1.000
_cell.angle_alpha   90.00
_cell.angle_beta   90.00
_cell.angle_gamma   90.00
#
_symmetry.space_group_name_H-M   'P 1'
#
loop_
_entity.id
_entity.type
_entity.pdbx_description
1 polymer ?
#
loop_
_entity_poly.entity_id
_entity_poly.type
_entity_poly.pdbx_seq_one_letter_code
_entity_poly.pdbx_strand_id
1 'polypeptide(L)'
;MYQYNGLLQLLKQKQLNKSELTKILHISSRTLAKISKGEKLSPRVIRKFCDFFDCAEETLYTVVPNNPILRQLREEKDVGISGGIYHELQIRMTYNSNHIEGSRLNEEQTRHIFETNTLFSQEAVSVDDIIETVNHFRAIDYCIEIAEEELTEEMIKQLHYLLKSRTKDEILSWFNVGEYKARPNIVGGMETSSPSNVANDMQDLLTKYQEKKQMTFEDIVEFHFQFEKIHPFQDGNGRIGRLIAFKECLKHQLIPFIIEDKKKFYYYRGLKEFLNNPNYLMDTCYDGQDTMKRLLEYFQVELPIER
;
A
#
# COMPACT_ATOMS: atom_id res chain seq x y z
N MET A 1 -13.44 -10.24 1.29
CA MET A 1 -14.42 -11.37 1.32
C MET A 1 -14.05 -12.32 2.45
N TYR A 2 -15.02 -12.91 3.15
CA TYR A 2 -14.78 -13.90 4.22
C TYR A 2 -14.87 -15.31 3.64
N GLN A 3 -13.82 -16.09 3.77
CA GLN A 3 -13.82 -17.51 3.38
C GLN A 3 -13.98 -18.37 4.63
N TYR A 4 -15.13 -19.03 4.77
CA TYR A 4 -15.49 -19.85 5.94
C TYR A 4 -15.03 -21.31 5.80
N ASN A 5 -13.85 -21.53 5.21
CA ASN A 5 -13.30 -22.87 4.97
C ASN A 5 -13.08 -23.65 6.28
N GLY A 6 -12.57 -22.96 7.32
CA GLY A 6 -12.39 -23.59 8.63
C GLY A 6 -13.73 -24.04 9.25
N LEU A 7 -14.77 -23.20 9.19
CA LEU A 7 -16.11 -23.59 9.64
C LEU A 7 -16.65 -24.80 8.85
N LEU A 8 -16.42 -24.84 7.54
CA LEU A 8 -16.86 -25.97 6.71
C LEU A 8 -16.11 -27.27 7.06
N GLN A 9 -14.82 -27.19 7.39
CA GLN A 9 -14.05 -28.34 7.87
C GLN A 9 -14.54 -28.83 9.22
N LEU A 10 -14.81 -27.92 10.17
CA LEU A 10 -15.36 -28.28 11.49
C LEU A 10 -16.74 -28.95 11.39
N LEU A 11 -17.60 -28.46 10.49
CA LEU A 11 -18.88 -29.10 10.19
C LEU A 11 -18.69 -30.52 9.68
N LYS A 12 -17.78 -30.71 8.73
CA LYS A 12 -17.46 -32.04 8.19
C LYS A 12 -16.92 -33.01 9.26
N GLN A 13 -16.07 -32.50 10.15
CA GLN A 13 -15.54 -33.32 11.27
C GLN A 13 -16.65 -33.76 12.24
N LYS A 14 -17.61 -32.87 12.52
CA LYS A 14 -18.76 -33.20 13.37
C LYS A 14 -19.93 -33.87 12.62
N GLN A 15 -19.76 -34.18 11.32
CA GLN A 15 -20.78 -34.79 10.44
C GLN A 15 -22.08 -33.96 10.41
N LEU A 16 -21.97 -32.65 10.52
CA LEU A 16 -23.09 -31.72 10.49
C LEU A 16 -23.19 -31.02 9.14
N ASN A 17 -24.42 -30.72 8.69
CA ASN A 17 -24.66 -29.89 7.53
C ASN A 17 -25.05 -28.45 7.96
N LYS A 18 -24.95 -27.51 7.01
CA LYS A 18 -25.27 -26.09 7.29
C LYS A 18 -26.71 -25.89 7.81
N SER A 19 -27.67 -26.70 7.37
CA SER A 19 -29.07 -26.55 7.78
C SER A 19 -29.30 -26.95 9.23
N GLU A 20 -28.53 -27.90 9.75
CA GLU A 20 -28.61 -28.31 11.16
C GLU A 20 -28.16 -27.21 12.11
N LEU A 21 -27.25 -26.33 11.68
CA LEU A 21 -26.82 -25.19 12.48
C LEU A 21 -27.97 -24.22 12.81
N THR A 22 -28.97 -24.08 11.92
CA THR A 22 -30.13 -23.24 12.21
C THR A 22 -30.90 -23.72 13.44
N LYS A 23 -30.99 -25.04 13.59
CA LYS A 23 -31.70 -25.70 14.70
C LYS A 23 -30.83 -25.69 15.97
N ILE A 24 -29.56 -26.08 15.86
CA ILE A 24 -28.65 -26.25 17.00
C ILE A 24 -28.26 -24.88 17.62
N LEU A 25 -27.88 -23.90 16.78
CA LEU A 25 -27.38 -22.62 17.23
C LEU A 25 -28.43 -21.50 17.20
N HIS A 26 -29.66 -21.84 16.80
CA HIS A 26 -30.74 -20.86 16.61
C HIS A 26 -30.30 -19.64 15.79
N ILE A 27 -29.70 -19.91 14.59
CA ILE A 27 -29.31 -18.90 13.63
C ILE A 27 -30.25 -18.94 12.42
N SER A 28 -30.43 -17.78 11.76
CA SER A 28 -31.38 -17.68 10.64
C SER A 28 -30.80 -18.24 9.34
N SER A 29 -31.66 -18.68 8.42
CA SER A 29 -31.27 -19.04 7.06
C SER A 29 -30.56 -17.91 6.33
N ARG A 30 -30.90 -16.64 6.63
CA ARG A 30 -30.20 -15.46 6.12
C ARG A 30 -28.74 -15.41 6.59
N THR A 31 -28.46 -15.82 7.82
CA THR A 31 -27.10 -15.95 8.34
C THR A 31 -26.30 -17.03 7.60
N LEU A 32 -26.93 -18.16 7.28
CA LEU A 32 -26.28 -19.20 6.46
C LEU A 32 -25.97 -18.72 5.04
N ALA A 33 -26.88 -17.95 4.44
CA ALA A 33 -26.64 -17.35 3.14
C ALA A 33 -25.42 -16.41 3.13
N LYS A 34 -25.16 -15.67 4.22
CA LYS A 34 -23.96 -14.85 4.38
C LYS A 34 -22.68 -15.68 4.34
N ILE A 35 -22.66 -16.85 5.00
CA ILE A 35 -21.50 -17.76 4.95
C ILE A 35 -21.21 -18.19 3.50
N SER A 36 -22.25 -18.53 2.75
CA SER A 36 -22.09 -18.97 1.36
C SER A 36 -21.68 -17.83 0.41
N LYS A 37 -22.04 -16.58 0.75
CA LYS A 37 -21.67 -15.39 -0.01
C LYS A 37 -20.35 -14.76 0.43
N GLY A 38 -19.69 -15.30 1.45
CA GLY A 38 -18.48 -14.71 2.01
C GLY A 38 -18.69 -13.34 2.68
N GLU A 39 -19.89 -13.07 3.21
CA GLU A 39 -20.21 -11.84 3.93
C GLU A 39 -19.82 -11.95 5.41
N LYS A 40 -19.53 -10.80 6.02
CA LYS A 40 -19.21 -10.71 7.46
C LYS A 40 -20.40 -11.15 8.32
N LEU A 41 -20.15 -12.04 9.26
CA LEU A 41 -21.10 -12.42 10.29
C LEU A 41 -21.04 -11.43 11.47
N SER A 42 -22.14 -11.32 12.23
CA SER A 42 -22.13 -10.50 13.45
C SER A 42 -21.26 -11.17 14.54
N PRO A 43 -20.62 -10.38 15.43
CA PRO A 43 -19.82 -10.92 16.54
C PRO A 43 -20.59 -11.92 17.42
N ARG A 44 -21.90 -11.70 17.59
CA ARG A 44 -22.78 -12.62 18.33
C ARG A 44 -22.88 -14.01 17.67
N VAL A 45 -22.91 -14.05 16.34
CA VAL A 45 -22.98 -15.31 15.59
C VAL A 45 -21.61 -16.00 15.59
N ILE A 46 -20.54 -15.25 15.40
CA ILE A 46 -19.17 -15.77 15.48
C ILE A 46 -18.93 -16.44 16.83
N ARG A 47 -19.28 -15.76 17.93
CA ARG A 47 -19.15 -16.31 19.29
C ARG A 47 -19.91 -17.63 19.46
N LYS A 48 -21.15 -17.74 18.93
CA LYS A 48 -21.90 -19.00 18.97
C LYS A 48 -21.18 -20.16 18.25
N PHE A 49 -20.50 -19.87 17.14
CA PHE A 49 -19.70 -20.90 16.46
C PHE A 49 -18.45 -21.26 17.28
N CYS A 50 -17.73 -20.29 17.81
CA CYS A 50 -16.55 -20.52 18.67
C CYS A 50 -16.92 -21.39 19.87
N ASP A 51 -18.01 -21.05 20.58
CA ASP A 51 -18.50 -21.80 21.76
C ASP A 51 -18.91 -23.22 21.37
N PHE A 52 -19.57 -23.41 20.24
CA PHE A 52 -20.07 -24.74 19.80
C PHE A 52 -18.96 -25.65 19.30
N PHE A 53 -17.98 -25.08 18.61
CA PHE A 53 -16.86 -25.86 18.06
C PHE A 53 -15.64 -25.90 19.00
N ASP A 54 -15.67 -25.18 20.10
CA ASP A 54 -14.54 -25.00 21.02
C ASP A 54 -13.27 -24.56 20.28
N CYS A 55 -13.37 -23.44 19.57
CA CYS A 55 -12.28 -22.93 18.73
C CYS A 55 -12.17 -21.40 18.76
N ALA A 56 -11.02 -20.88 18.40
CA ALA A 56 -10.81 -19.44 18.20
C ALA A 56 -11.50 -18.94 16.91
N GLU A 57 -11.77 -17.65 16.85
CA GLU A 57 -12.44 -16.99 15.71
C GLU A 57 -11.68 -17.21 14.40
N GLU A 58 -10.34 -17.12 14.44
CA GLU A 58 -9.43 -17.30 13.31
C GLU A 58 -9.50 -18.70 12.70
N THR A 59 -9.97 -19.68 13.45
CA THR A 59 -10.20 -21.04 12.95
C THR A 59 -11.42 -21.16 12.04
N LEU A 60 -12.40 -20.24 12.21
CA LEU A 60 -13.67 -20.32 11.48
C LEU A 60 -13.56 -19.82 10.05
N TYR A 61 -12.78 -18.76 9.81
CA TYR A 61 -12.68 -18.11 8.51
C TYR A 61 -11.34 -17.40 8.30
N THR A 62 -11.02 -17.18 7.05
CA THR A 62 -9.96 -16.25 6.62
C THR A 62 -10.57 -15.06 5.91
N VAL A 63 -9.98 -13.88 6.06
CA VAL A 63 -10.36 -12.70 5.30
C VAL A 63 -9.50 -12.63 4.06
N VAL A 64 -10.13 -12.75 2.90
CA VAL A 64 -9.46 -12.68 1.61
C VAL A 64 -9.79 -11.33 0.97
N PRO A 65 -8.79 -10.57 0.51
CA PRO A 65 -9.01 -9.30 -0.18
C PRO A 65 -9.96 -9.44 -1.37
N ASN A 66 -10.83 -8.46 -1.56
CA ASN A 66 -11.67 -8.39 -2.76
C ASN A 66 -10.86 -8.02 -4.01
N ASN A 67 -9.76 -7.28 -3.82
CA ASN A 67 -8.85 -6.90 -4.89
C ASN A 67 -8.00 -8.13 -5.29
N PRO A 68 -8.08 -8.62 -6.55
CA PRO A 68 -7.31 -9.77 -7.00
C PRO A 68 -5.80 -9.50 -6.98
N ILE A 69 -5.38 -8.26 -7.27
CA ILE A 69 -3.97 -7.86 -7.19
C ILE A 69 -3.47 -8.00 -5.75
N LEU A 70 -4.18 -7.44 -4.77
CA LEU A 70 -3.80 -7.52 -3.37
C LEU A 70 -3.76 -8.97 -2.86
N ARG A 71 -4.71 -9.79 -3.31
CA ARG A 71 -4.74 -11.22 -2.96
C ARG A 71 -3.49 -11.94 -3.47
N GLN A 72 -3.12 -11.72 -4.74
CA GLN A 72 -1.95 -12.33 -5.33
C GLN A 72 -0.65 -11.87 -4.65
N LEU A 73 -0.53 -10.56 -4.39
CA LEU A 73 0.63 -10.01 -3.68
C LEU A 73 0.81 -10.61 -2.29
N ARG A 74 -0.28 -10.76 -1.52
CA ARG A 74 -0.23 -11.38 -0.18
C ARG A 74 0.12 -12.87 -0.27
N GLU A 75 -0.49 -13.60 -1.19
CA GLU A 75 -0.21 -15.02 -1.38
C GLU A 75 1.26 -15.27 -1.71
N GLU A 76 1.81 -14.54 -2.69
CA GLU A 76 3.21 -14.70 -3.08
C GLU A 76 4.19 -14.27 -1.99
N LYS A 77 3.87 -13.19 -1.25
CA LYS A 77 4.64 -12.73 -0.09
C LYS A 77 4.68 -13.80 1.00
N ASP A 78 3.53 -14.35 1.39
CA ASP A 78 3.39 -15.30 2.49
C ASP A 78 4.07 -16.65 2.20
N VAL A 79 4.06 -17.08 0.93
CA VAL A 79 4.69 -18.34 0.48
C VAL A 79 6.17 -18.11 0.12
N GLY A 80 6.60 -16.86 -0.09
CA GLY A 80 7.97 -16.54 -0.48
C GLY A 80 8.31 -16.92 -1.92
N ILE A 81 7.37 -16.68 -2.86
CA ILE A 81 7.58 -17.00 -4.28
C ILE A 81 8.65 -16.06 -4.86
N SER A 82 9.70 -16.65 -5.41
CA SER A 82 10.73 -15.93 -6.19
C SER A 82 10.28 -15.80 -7.65
N GLY A 83 10.51 -14.62 -8.24
CA GLY A 83 10.20 -14.34 -9.65
C GLY A 83 8.71 -14.19 -9.97
N GLY A 84 7.84 -14.02 -8.97
CA GLY A 84 6.42 -13.69 -9.14
C GLY A 84 6.14 -12.19 -9.23
N ILE A 85 4.86 -11.82 -9.26
CA ILE A 85 4.44 -10.41 -9.34
C ILE A 85 4.88 -9.61 -8.12
N TYR A 86 4.78 -10.17 -6.90
CA TYR A 86 5.24 -9.54 -5.68
C TYR A 86 6.75 -9.23 -5.75
N HIS A 87 7.55 -10.20 -6.17
CA HIS A 87 8.99 -10.06 -6.32
C HIS A 87 9.36 -8.93 -7.30
N GLU A 88 8.78 -8.93 -8.51
CA GLU A 88 9.05 -7.91 -9.53
C GLU A 88 8.52 -6.53 -9.12
N LEU A 89 7.38 -6.47 -8.44
CA LEU A 89 6.82 -5.23 -7.91
C LEU A 89 7.77 -4.59 -6.88
N GLN A 90 8.28 -5.38 -5.93
CA GLN A 90 9.22 -4.92 -4.92
C GLN A 90 10.43 -4.26 -5.57
N ILE A 91 11.03 -4.91 -6.56
CA ILE A 91 12.23 -4.41 -7.24
C ILE A 91 11.92 -3.15 -8.03
N ARG A 92 10.91 -3.18 -8.90
CA ARG A 92 10.62 -2.07 -9.82
C ARG A 92 10.12 -0.82 -9.10
N MET A 93 9.22 -0.98 -8.12
CA MET A 93 8.76 0.16 -7.33
C MET A 93 9.91 0.78 -6.54
N THR A 94 10.73 -0.04 -5.87
CA THR A 94 11.83 0.46 -5.05
C THR A 94 12.89 1.13 -5.90
N TYR A 95 13.34 0.48 -6.99
CA TYR A 95 14.31 1.08 -7.89
C TYR A 95 13.83 2.43 -8.41
N ASN A 96 12.68 2.47 -9.09
CA ASN A 96 12.21 3.68 -9.72
C ASN A 96 11.93 4.79 -8.70
N SER A 97 11.29 4.46 -7.58
CA SER A 97 10.93 5.43 -6.56
C SER A 97 12.17 6.07 -5.89
N ASN A 98 13.19 5.28 -5.58
CA ASN A 98 14.44 5.80 -5.02
C ASN A 98 15.30 6.53 -6.06
N HIS A 99 15.35 6.05 -7.30
CA HIS A 99 16.15 6.67 -8.36
C HIS A 99 15.61 8.03 -8.78
N ILE A 100 14.27 8.21 -8.75
CA ILE A 100 13.62 9.51 -8.91
C ILE A 100 14.15 10.52 -7.88
N GLU A 101 14.35 10.08 -6.64
CA GLU A 101 14.84 10.92 -5.53
C GLU A 101 16.37 11.02 -5.46
N GLY A 102 17.09 10.42 -6.42
CA GLY A 102 18.54 10.61 -6.57
C GLY A 102 19.41 9.48 -6.03
N SER A 103 18.84 8.35 -5.63
CA SER A 103 19.62 7.14 -5.35
C SER A 103 20.44 6.73 -6.57
N ARG A 104 21.67 6.27 -6.33
CA ARG A 104 22.60 5.84 -7.38
C ARG A 104 22.58 4.33 -7.64
N LEU A 105 21.78 3.59 -6.87
CA LEU A 105 21.59 2.15 -7.11
C LEU A 105 20.82 1.94 -8.41
N ASN A 106 21.34 1.09 -9.29
CA ASN A 106 20.61 0.67 -10.47
C ASN A 106 19.61 -0.47 -10.18
N GLU A 107 18.81 -0.84 -11.16
CA GLU A 107 17.76 -1.87 -10.98
C GLU A 107 18.36 -3.24 -10.64
N GLU A 108 19.50 -3.62 -11.25
CA GLU A 108 20.17 -4.88 -10.98
C GLU A 108 20.71 -4.94 -9.55
N GLN A 109 21.31 -3.84 -9.07
CA GLN A 109 21.75 -3.73 -7.68
C GLN A 109 20.57 -3.77 -6.70
N THR A 110 19.47 -3.10 -7.01
CA THR A 110 18.23 -3.16 -6.22
C THR A 110 17.69 -4.58 -6.15
N ARG A 111 17.65 -5.29 -7.27
CA ARG A 111 17.29 -6.70 -7.38
C ARG A 111 18.20 -7.59 -6.51
N HIS A 112 19.49 -7.38 -6.62
CA HIS A 112 20.47 -8.16 -5.88
C HIS A 112 20.34 -7.99 -4.37
N ILE A 113 20.09 -6.75 -3.90
CA ILE A 113 19.80 -6.47 -2.48
C ILE A 113 18.53 -7.21 -2.05
N PHE A 114 17.45 -7.19 -2.84
CA PHE A 114 16.20 -7.86 -2.50
C PHE A 114 16.35 -9.38 -2.41
N GLU A 115 16.98 -9.97 -3.42
CA GLU A 115 17.10 -11.44 -3.54
C GLU A 115 18.12 -12.06 -2.59
N THR A 116 19.23 -11.37 -2.33
CA THR A 116 20.38 -11.97 -1.64
C THR A 116 20.79 -11.27 -0.36
N ASN A 117 20.20 -10.10 -0.07
CA ASN A 117 20.62 -9.21 1.01
C ASN A 117 22.12 -8.82 0.95
N THR A 118 22.67 -8.79 -0.27
CA THR A 118 24.08 -8.40 -0.53
C THR A 118 24.11 -7.33 -1.63
N LEU A 119 25.22 -6.61 -1.72
CA LEU A 119 25.49 -5.67 -2.80
C LEU A 119 26.85 -5.93 -3.38
N PHE A 120 26.93 -6.08 -4.70
CA PHE A 120 28.16 -6.02 -5.43
C PHE A 120 28.24 -4.70 -6.21
N SER A 121 29.31 -3.93 -5.99
CA SER A 121 29.56 -2.68 -6.70
C SER A 121 31.03 -2.46 -6.89
N GLN A 122 31.42 -1.97 -8.09
CA GLN A 122 32.79 -1.52 -8.37
C GLN A 122 32.97 -0.04 -8.00
N GLU A 123 31.91 0.70 -7.82
CA GLU A 123 31.91 2.10 -7.44
C GLU A 123 31.45 2.28 -6.00
N ALA A 124 31.79 3.43 -5.40
CA ALA A 124 31.32 3.76 -4.07
C ALA A 124 29.80 3.99 -4.10
N VAL A 125 29.09 3.26 -3.26
CA VAL A 125 27.65 3.37 -3.04
C VAL A 125 27.40 4.00 -1.68
N SER A 126 26.45 4.91 -1.60
CA SER A 126 26.03 5.51 -0.32
C SER A 126 25.41 4.43 0.58
N VAL A 127 25.82 4.39 1.84
CA VAL A 127 25.21 3.50 2.84
C VAL A 127 23.71 3.84 3.01
N ASP A 128 23.35 5.12 2.95
CA ASP A 128 21.95 5.54 3.03
C ASP A 128 21.13 5.03 1.85
N ASP A 129 21.68 5.01 0.62
CA ASP A 129 20.99 4.46 -0.54
C ASP A 129 20.63 2.98 -0.34
N ILE A 130 21.54 2.21 0.29
CA ILE A 130 21.31 0.80 0.61
C ILE A 130 20.23 0.68 1.69
N ILE A 131 20.36 1.45 2.78
CA ILE A 131 19.41 1.43 3.90
C ILE A 131 18.01 1.83 3.41
N GLU A 132 17.88 2.94 2.67
CA GLU A 132 16.61 3.41 2.14
C GLU A 132 16.00 2.43 1.14
N THR A 133 16.81 1.69 0.37
CA THR A 133 16.34 0.62 -0.52
C THR A 133 15.74 -0.54 0.29
N VAL A 134 16.43 -1.04 1.30
CA VAL A 134 15.88 -2.09 2.19
C VAL A 134 14.64 -1.60 2.94
N ASN A 135 14.65 -0.36 3.39
CA ASN A 135 13.52 0.26 4.08
C ASN A 135 12.31 0.44 3.16
N HIS A 136 12.53 0.75 1.87
CA HIS A 136 11.45 0.88 0.91
C HIS A 136 10.76 -0.45 0.63
N PHE A 137 11.48 -1.57 0.58
CA PHE A 137 10.88 -2.90 0.52
C PHE A 137 9.94 -3.15 1.71
N ARG A 138 10.37 -2.82 2.93
CA ARG A 138 9.55 -2.94 4.15
C ARG A 138 8.33 -2.03 4.12
N ALA A 139 8.48 -0.83 3.55
CA ALA A 139 7.37 0.10 3.39
C ALA A 139 6.32 -0.39 2.39
N ILE A 140 6.74 -1.05 1.29
CA ILE A 140 5.81 -1.74 0.36
C ILE A 140 5.10 -2.88 1.08
N ASP A 141 5.81 -3.70 1.87
CA ASP A 141 5.20 -4.76 2.66
C ASP A 141 4.15 -4.23 3.63
N TYR A 142 4.47 -3.15 4.33
CA TYR A 142 3.51 -2.48 5.20
C TYR A 142 2.28 -1.98 4.44
N CYS A 143 2.46 -1.37 3.26
CA CYS A 143 1.33 -0.97 2.40
C CYS A 143 0.42 -2.15 2.01
N ILE A 144 1.00 -3.32 1.69
CA ILE A 144 0.26 -4.53 1.36
C ILE A 144 -0.52 -5.05 2.58
N GLU A 145 0.08 -4.98 3.77
CA GLU A 145 -0.55 -5.43 5.02
C GLU A 145 -1.77 -4.58 5.38
N ILE A 146 -1.61 -3.25 5.36
CA ILE A 146 -2.67 -2.30 5.72
C ILE A 146 -3.55 -1.86 4.54
N ALA A 147 -3.44 -2.49 3.37
CA ALA A 147 -4.05 -2.00 2.13
C ALA A 147 -5.55 -1.72 2.26
N GLU A 148 -6.30 -2.52 3.05
CA GLU A 148 -7.76 -2.40 3.21
C GLU A 148 -8.18 -1.42 4.31
N GLU A 149 -7.23 -0.90 5.09
CA GLU A 149 -7.51 0.03 6.19
C GLU A 149 -7.71 1.47 5.69
N GLU A 150 -8.44 2.28 6.46
CA GLU A 150 -8.57 3.71 6.19
C GLU A 150 -7.22 4.40 6.35
N LEU A 151 -6.90 5.32 5.41
CA LEU A 151 -5.66 6.08 5.49
C LEU A 151 -5.70 7.04 6.68
N THR A 152 -4.71 6.96 7.57
CA THR A 152 -4.60 7.80 8.75
C THR A 152 -3.26 8.53 8.80
N GLU A 153 -3.19 9.57 9.63
CA GLU A 153 -1.95 10.31 9.88
C GLU A 153 -0.86 9.40 10.45
N GLU A 154 -1.23 8.49 11.34
CA GLU A 154 -0.32 7.54 11.98
C GLU A 154 0.30 6.60 10.94
N MET A 155 -0.47 6.13 9.96
CA MET A 155 0.05 5.30 8.87
C MET A 155 1.04 6.06 8.01
N ILE A 156 0.76 7.33 7.71
CA ILE A 156 1.66 8.19 6.93
C ILE A 156 2.98 8.41 7.68
N LYS A 157 2.92 8.70 8.97
CA LYS A 157 4.09 8.83 9.84
C LYS A 157 4.86 7.52 9.97
N GLN A 158 4.16 6.40 10.06
CA GLN A 158 4.78 5.07 10.09
C GLN A 158 5.52 4.74 8.80
N LEU A 159 4.98 5.09 7.63
CA LEU A 159 5.68 4.95 6.35
C LEU A 159 6.98 5.77 6.33
N HIS A 160 6.94 7.00 6.82
CA HIS A 160 8.14 7.82 6.94
C HIS A 160 9.16 7.24 7.92
N TYR A 161 8.69 6.74 9.07
CA TYR A 161 9.55 6.04 10.03
C TYR A 161 10.23 4.82 9.39
N LEU A 162 9.46 3.97 8.70
CA LEU A 162 10.01 2.81 8.02
C LEU A 162 11.07 3.21 6.98
N LEU A 163 10.80 4.24 6.17
CA LEU A 163 11.68 4.66 5.09
C LEU A 163 13.00 5.26 5.60
N LYS A 164 12.94 6.13 6.62
CA LYS A 164 14.07 6.95 7.06
C LYS A 164 14.82 6.43 8.29
N SER A 165 14.31 5.38 8.95
CA SER A 165 15.00 4.79 10.09
C SER A 165 16.37 4.20 9.72
N ARG A 166 17.33 4.34 10.61
CA ARG A 166 18.71 3.89 10.49
C ARG A 166 19.54 4.58 9.40
N THR A 167 19.04 5.63 8.77
CA THR A 167 19.82 6.51 7.89
C THR A 167 20.61 7.52 8.74
N LYS A 168 21.57 8.22 8.10
CA LYS A 168 22.29 9.32 8.76
C LYS A 168 21.38 10.44 9.26
N ASP A 169 20.18 10.58 8.69
CA ASP A 169 19.23 11.62 9.07
C ASP A 169 18.66 11.37 10.48
N GLU A 170 18.53 10.11 10.90
CA GLU A 170 17.97 9.75 12.22
C GLU A 170 18.79 10.30 13.40
N ILE A 171 20.12 10.50 13.21
CA ILE A 171 20.98 11.05 14.27
C ILE A 171 20.97 12.58 14.34
N LEU A 172 20.32 13.24 13.37
CA LEU A 172 20.24 14.69 13.32
C LEU A 172 19.13 15.19 14.26
N SER A 173 19.49 15.98 15.26
CA SER A 173 18.53 16.47 16.28
C SER A 173 17.37 17.31 15.75
N TRP A 174 17.44 17.75 14.51
CA TRP A 174 16.42 18.55 13.84
C TRP A 174 15.62 17.77 12.79
N PHE A 175 16.02 16.51 12.50
CA PHE A 175 15.34 15.65 11.56
C PHE A 175 14.47 14.65 12.33
N ASN A 176 13.17 14.83 12.24
CA ASN A 176 12.23 14.02 13.02
C ASN A 176 11.76 12.82 12.19
N VAL A 177 12.44 11.68 12.32
CA VAL A 177 12.04 10.44 11.64
C VAL A 177 10.70 9.97 12.18
N GLY A 178 9.72 9.79 11.29
CA GLY A 178 8.35 9.42 11.68
C GLY A 178 7.46 10.58 12.14
N GLU A 179 7.98 11.82 12.11
CA GLU A 179 7.23 13.00 12.49
C GLU A 179 7.33 14.10 11.42
N TYR A 180 6.41 15.05 11.44
CA TYR A 180 6.41 16.17 10.51
C TYR A 180 7.64 17.06 10.67
N LYS A 181 7.99 17.76 9.61
CA LYS A 181 9.16 18.62 9.55
C LYS A 181 9.14 19.71 10.61
N ALA A 182 10.31 19.95 11.21
CA ALA A 182 10.53 21.03 12.17
C ALA A 182 11.08 22.30 11.51
N ARG A 183 11.56 22.21 10.25
CA ARG A 183 12.16 23.33 9.52
C ARG A 183 11.44 23.55 8.19
N PRO A 184 11.26 24.83 7.75
CA PRO A 184 10.71 25.08 6.44
C PRO A 184 11.62 24.56 5.33
N ASN A 185 11.04 24.15 4.24
CA ASN A 185 11.75 23.72 3.04
C ASN A 185 11.10 24.28 1.77
N ILE A 186 11.88 24.34 0.70
CA ILE A 186 11.46 24.75 -0.63
C ILE A 186 11.73 23.60 -1.58
N VAL A 187 10.79 23.26 -2.43
CA VAL A 187 10.90 22.16 -3.38
C VAL A 187 10.60 22.66 -4.78
N GLY A 188 11.54 22.45 -5.71
CA GLY A 188 11.38 22.89 -7.10
C GLY A 188 11.16 24.41 -7.26
N GLY A 189 11.61 25.20 -6.27
CA GLY A 189 11.41 26.64 -6.23
C GLY A 189 10.04 27.09 -5.68
N MET A 190 9.21 26.15 -5.19
CA MET A 190 7.92 26.42 -4.57
C MET A 190 8.01 26.30 -3.05
N GLU A 191 7.35 27.21 -2.35
CA GLU A 191 7.16 27.12 -0.90
C GLU A 191 6.20 25.98 -0.57
N THR A 192 6.51 25.24 0.49
CA THR A 192 5.68 24.18 1.03
C THR A 192 4.98 24.65 2.31
N SER A 193 4.11 23.84 2.88
CA SER A 193 3.48 24.20 4.16
C SER A 193 4.51 24.48 5.23
N SER A 194 4.29 25.52 6.02
CA SER A 194 5.19 25.84 7.14
C SER A 194 5.13 24.77 8.22
N PRO A 195 6.18 24.55 9.01
CA PRO A 195 6.16 23.57 10.09
C PRO A 195 5.00 23.74 11.08
N SER A 196 4.58 24.99 11.34
CA SER A 196 3.44 25.27 12.22
C SER A 196 2.08 24.89 11.63
N ASN A 197 1.97 24.78 10.32
CA ASN A 197 0.71 24.54 9.61
C ASN A 197 0.56 23.11 9.11
N VAL A 198 1.67 22.37 8.96
CA VAL A 198 1.68 21.03 8.37
C VAL A 198 0.63 20.11 8.98
N ALA A 199 0.50 20.07 10.31
CA ALA A 199 -0.46 19.19 10.97
C ALA A 199 -1.90 19.50 10.58
N ASN A 200 -2.27 20.79 10.52
CA ASN A 200 -3.61 21.21 10.11
C ASN A 200 -3.84 20.93 8.62
N ASP A 201 -2.86 21.24 7.77
CA ASP A 201 -2.96 21.03 6.32
C ASP A 201 -3.11 19.54 5.99
N MET A 202 -2.41 18.66 6.71
CA MET A 202 -2.54 17.21 6.57
C MET A 202 -3.89 16.69 7.08
N GLN A 203 -4.38 17.20 8.21
CA GLN A 203 -5.70 16.85 8.72
C GLN A 203 -6.80 17.26 7.75
N ASP A 204 -6.73 18.47 7.20
CA ASP A 204 -7.68 18.97 6.19
C ASP A 204 -7.65 18.12 4.91
N LEU A 205 -6.44 17.73 4.46
CA LEU A 205 -6.27 16.85 3.29
C LEU A 205 -6.92 15.48 3.53
N LEU A 206 -6.63 14.85 4.67
CA LEU A 206 -7.20 13.54 5.03
C LEU A 206 -8.72 13.60 5.19
N THR A 207 -9.24 14.64 5.84
CA THR A 207 -10.69 14.83 6.01
C THR A 207 -11.40 14.93 4.67
N LYS A 208 -10.92 15.79 3.76
CA LYS A 208 -11.48 15.95 2.41
C LYS A 208 -11.41 14.65 1.59
N TYR A 209 -10.31 13.90 1.74
CA TYR A 209 -10.13 12.63 1.06
C TYR A 209 -11.12 11.58 1.55
N GLN A 210 -11.32 11.47 2.87
CA GLN A 210 -12.22 10.49 3.49
C GLN A 210 -13.71 10.80 3.27
N GLU A 211 -14.08 12.05 2.99
CA GLU A 211 -15.47 12.43 2.66
C GLU A 211 -15.95 11.92 1.30
N LYS A 212 -15.04 11.50 0.42
CA LYS A 212 -15.39 11.00 -0.91
C LYS A 212 -16.06 9.62 -0.79
N LYS A 213 -17.30 9.52 -1.30
CA LYS A 213 -18.11 8.27 -1.25
C LYS A 213 -17.61 7.18 -2.19
N GLN A 214 -17.05 7.58 -3.31
CA GLN A 214 -16.46 6.71 -4.31
C GLN A 214 -15.12 7.31 -4.72
N MET A 215 -14.08 6.51 -4.64
CA MET A 215 -12.72 6.93 -4.96
C MET A 215 -12.39 6.54 -6.40
N THR A 216 -11.91 7.49 -7.18
CA THR A 216 -11.39 7.28 -8.53
C THR A 216 -9.85 7.30 -8.53
N PHE A 217 -9.28 6.92 -9.65
CA PHE A 217 -7.82 7.00 -9.83
C PHE A 217 -7.33 8.46 -9.78
N GLU A 218 -8.09 9.35 -10.39
CA GLU A 218 -7.79 10.79 -10.40
C GLU A 218 -7.82 11.40 -9.01
N ASP A 219 -8.74 10.94 -8.13
CA ASP A 219 -8.79 11.37 -6.74
C ASP A 219 -7.53 10.99 -5.97
N ILE A 220 -6.97 9.80 -6.25
CA ILE A 220 -5.71 9.35 -5.63
C ILE A 220 -4.53 10.17 -6.15
N VAL A 221 -4.49 10.48 -7.45
CA VAL A 221 -3.45 11.32 -8.04
C VAL A 221 -3.56 12.76 -7.52
N GLU A 222 -4.78 13.29 -7.34
CA GLU A 222 -4.99 14.60 -6.73
C GLU A 222 -4.51 14.63 -5.27
N PHE A 223 -4.83 13.59 -4.48
CA PHE A 223 -4.32 13.45 -3.11
C PHE A 223 -2.79 13.43 -3.11
N HIS A 224 -2.18 12.66 -4.00
CA HIS A 224 -0.72 12.61 -4.15
C HIS A 224 -0.13 13.99 -4.43
N PHE A 225 -0.72 14.76 -5.37
CA PHE A 225 -0.29 16.13 -5.63
C PHE A 225 -0.41 17.04 -4.41
N GLN A 226 -1.55 17.00 -3.69
CA GLN A 226 -1.74 17.83 -2.50
C GLN A 226 -0.75 17.46 -1.38
N PHE A 227 -0.47 16.17 -1.20
CA PHE A 227 0.54 15.69 -0.28
C PHE A 227 1.94 16.23 -0.63
N GLU A 228 2.33 16.17 -1.92
CA GLU A 228 3.60 16.72 -2.40
C GLU A 228 3.68 18.24 -2.21
N LYS A 229 2.56 18.95 -2.38
CA LYS A 229 2.47 20.39 -2.17
C LYS A 229 2.63 20.76 -0.69
N ILE A 230 1.99 20.03 0.22
CA ILE A 230 2.15 20.20 1.68
C ILE A 230 3.59 19.90 2.08
N HIS A 231 4.15 18.83 1.52
CA HIS A 231 5.52 18.36 1.78
C HIS A 231 5.77 18.17 3.28
N PRO A 232 5.03 17.28 3.95
CA PRO A 232 4.93 17.26 5.40
C PRO A 232 6.22 16.88 6.13
N PHE A 233 7.11 16.13 5.50
CA PHE A 233 8.35 15.67 6.09
C PHE A 233 9.55 16.50 5.63
N GLN A 234 10.65 16.38 6.35
CA GLN A 234 11.89 17.09 6.01
C GLN A 234 12.53 16.54 4.73
N ASP A 235 12.41 15.22 4.49
CA ASP A 235 12.82 14.48 3.30
C ASP A 235 11.91 13.25 3.11
N GLY A 236 12.00 12.58 1.96
CA GLY A 236 11.26 11.33 1.68
C GLY A 236 9.82 11.50 1.22
N ASN A 237 9.31 12.73 1.06
CA ASN A 237 7.90 12.97 0.71
C ASN A 237 7.49 12.30 -0.59
N GLY A 238 8.27 12.43 -1.66
CA GLY A 238 7.97 11.80 -2.96
C GLY A 238 7.78 10.29 -2.85
N ARG A 239 8.66 9.60 -2.14
CA ARG A 239 8.57 8.16 -1.89
C ARG A 239 7.33 7.80 -1.08
N ILE A 240 7.06 8.54 0.00
CA ILE A 240 5.88 8.33 0.83
C ILE A 240 4.59 8.59 0.04
N GLY A 241 4.53 9.67 -0.73
CA GLY A 241 3.37 9.99 -1.57
C GLY A 241 3.06 8.88 -2.59
N ARG A 242 4.08 8.32 -3.25
CA ARG A 242 3.92 7.18 -4.17
C ARG A 242 3.52 5.88 -3.45
N LEU A 243 4.02 5.62 -2.24
CA LEU A 243 3.61 4.48 -1.41
C LEU A 243 2.15 4.61 -0.94
N ILE A 244 1.71 5.80 -0.54
CA ILE A 244 0.31 6.08 -0.20
C ILE A 244 -0.59 5.82 -1.41
N ALA A 245 -0.21 6.35 -2.58
CA ALA A 245 -0.97 6.13 -3.81
C ALA A 245 -1.07 4.64 -4.17
N PHE A 246 0.02 3.87 -4.02
CA PHE A 246 0.02 2.42 -4.20
C PHE A 246 -0.98 1.74 -3.25
N LYS A 247 -0.93 2.04 -1.96
CA LYS A 247 -1.82 1.49 -0.93
C LYS A 247 -3.28 1.83 -1.23
N GLU A 248 -3.57 3.08 -1.59
CA GLU A 248 -4.95 3.52 -1.87
C GLU A 248 -5.50 2.91 -3.17
N CYS A 249 -4.68 2.75 -4.21
CA CYS A 249 -5.09 1.99 -5.39
C CYS A 249 -5.50 0.55 -5.02
N LEU A 250 -4.72 -0.14 -4.19
CA LEU A 250 -5.07 -1.48 -3.72
C LEU A 250 -6.37 -1.49 -2.92
N LYS A 251 -6.59 -0.51 -2.02
CA LYS A 251 -7.81 -0.39 -1.22
C LYS A 251 -9.05 -0.26 -2.10
N HIS A 252 -8.98 0.61 -3.09
CA HIS A 252 -10.12 0.96 -3.93
C HIS A 252 -10.28 0.07 -5.17
N GLN A 253 -9.53 -1.04 -5.24
CA GLN A 253 -9.59 -1.99 -6.36
C GLN A 253 -9.23 -1.35 -7.69
N LEU A 254 -8.30 -0.41 -7.67
CA LEU A 254 -7.70 0.22 -8.83
C LEU A 254 -6.33 -0.41 -9.12
N ILE A 255 -5.91 -0.36 -10.37
CA ILE A 255 -4.55 -0.77 -10.74
C ILE A 255 -3.58 0.29 -10.23
N PRO A 256 -2.56 -0.06 -9.42
CA PRO A 256 -1.53 0.87 -9.01
C PRO A 256 -0.70 1.38 -10.19
N PHE A 257 0.09 2.42 -9.98
CA PHE A 257 1.01 2.93 -10.99
C PHE A 257 2.46 2.91 -10.49
N ILE A 258 3.39 2.77 -11.44
CA ILE A 258 4.83 2.87 -11.21
C ILE A 258 5.35 3.98 -12.11
N ILE A 259 5.81 5.08 -11.52
CA ILE A 259 6.51 6.12 -12.27
C ILE A 259 7.92 5.61 -12.58
N GLU A 260 8.18 5.29 -13.84
CA GLU A 260 9.52 4.88 -14.26
C GLU A 260 10.49 6.06 -14.20
N ASP A 261 11.72 5.85 -13.74
CA ASP A 261 12.74 6.90 -13.62
C ASP A 261 12.96 7.67 -14.94
N LYS A 262 12.92 6.99 -16.07
CA LYS A 262 13.00 7.66 -17.41
C LYS A 262 11.87 8.67 -17.66
N LYS A 263 10.79 8.63 -16.89
CA LYS A 263 9.65 9.57 -16.93
C LYS A 263 9.73 10.66 -15.86
N LYS A 264 10.76 10.68 -15.04
CA LYS A 264 11.00 11.64 -13.96
C LYS A 264 10.75 13.09 -14.36
N PHE A 265 11.20 13.50 -15.54
CA PHE A 265 11.00 14.86 -16.05
C PHE A 265 9.51 15.19 -16.22
N TYR A 266 8.72 14.27 -16.78
CA TYR A 266 7.27 14.46 -16.96
C TYR A 266 6.54 14.48 -15.64
N TYR A 267 6.95 13.64 -14.70
CA TYR A 267 6.40 13.60 -13.36
C TYR A 267 6.60 14.91 -12.61
N TYR A 268 7.82 15.45 -12.57
CA TYR A 268 8.09 16.72 -11.92
C TYR A 268 7.41 17.91 -12.63
N ARG A 269 7.34 17.90 -13.97
CA ARG A 269 6.54 18.87 -14.70
C ARG A 269 5.07 18.79 -14.31
N GLY A 270 4.55 17.57 -14.21
CA GLY A 270 3.16 17.30 -13.81
C GLY A 270 2.85 17.87 -12.42
N LEU A 271 3.71 17.64 -11.44
CA LEU A 271 3.59 18.22 -10.10
C LEU A 271 3.64 19.74 -10.13
N LYS A 272 4.59 20.33 -10.85
CA LYS A 272 4.76 21.77 -10.94
C LYS A 272 3.57 22.48 -11.58
N GLU A 273 3.04 21.90 -12.65
CA GLU A 273 1.99 22.53 -13.46
C GLU A 273 0.57 22.08 -13.07
N PHE A 274 0.40 21.27 -12.05
CA PHE A 274 -0.88 20.64 -11.70
C PHE A 274 -2.03 21.63 -11.54
N LEU A 275 -1.80 22.76 -10.88
CA LEU A 275 -2.83 23.78 -10.68
C LEU A 275 -3.25 24.47 -11.98
N ASN A 276 -2.38 24.51 -12.97
CA ASN A 276 -2.66 25.08 -14.29
C ASN A 276 -3.25 24.05 -15.24
N ASN A 277 -2.68 22.84 -15.23
CA ASN A 277 -3.12 21.74 -16.08
C ASN A 277 -2.82 20.38 -15.39
N PRO A 278 -3.79 19.81 -14.68
CA PRO A 278 -3.63 18.54 -13.97
C PRO A 278 -3.33 17.34 -14.90
N ASN A 279 -3.67 17.45 -16.19
CA ASN A 279 -3.49 16.35 -17.15
C ASN A 279 -2.02 15.94 -17.30
N TYR A 280 -1.05 16.84 -17.12
CA TYR A 280 0.36 16.46 -17.19
C TYR A 280 0.75 15.41 -16.14
N LEU A 281 0.25 15.54 -14.90
CA LEU A 281 0.48 14.53 -13.89
C LEU A 281 -0.38 13.30 -14.13
N MET A 282 -1.65 13.51 -14.45
CA MET A 282 -2.59 12.42 -14.74
C MET A 282 -2.08 11.50 -15.84
N ASP A 283 -1.68 12.05 -16.99
CA ASP A 283 -1.14 11.28 -18.12
C ASP A 283 0.11 10.49 -17.73
N THR A 284 0.98 11.09 -16.91
CA THR A 284 2.18 10.40 -16.40
C THR A 284 1.81 9.24 -15.46
N CYS A 285 0.81 9.42 -14.61
CA CYS A 285 0.33 8.37 -13.70
C CYS A 285 -0.43 7.27 -14.46
N TYR A 286 -1.20 7.61 -15.50
CA TYR A 286 -1.83 6.62 -16.38
C TYR A 286 -0.80 5.80 -17.17
N ASP A 287 0.26 6.44 -17.70
CA ASP A 287 1.37 5.69 -18.33
C ASP A 287 2.06 4.73 -17.31
N GLY A 288 2.19 5.17 -16.05
CA GLY A 288 2.66 4.32 -14.96
C GLY A 288 1.69 3.17 -14.62
N GLN A 289 0.39 3.40 -14.74
CA GLN A 289 -0.65 2.38 -14.58
C GLN A 289 -0.61 1.35 -15.72
N ASP A 290 -0.37 1.79 -16.97
CA ASP A 290 -0.17 0.91 -18.12
C ASP A 290 1.08 0.03 -17.94
N THR A 291 2.14 0.57 -17.32
CA THR A 291 3.33 -0.21 -16.98
C THR A 291 3.00 -1.31 -15.97
N MET A 292 2.22 -0.99 -14.94
CA MET A 292 1.75 -1.98 -13.97
C MET A 292 0.81 -3.01 -14.60
N LYS A 293 -0.11 -2.57 -15.47
CA LYS A 293 -1.05 -3.46 -16.18
C LYS A 293 -0.32 -4.50 -17.01
N ARG A 294 0.69 -4.10 -17.79
CA ARG A 294 1.53 -5.05 -18.56
C ARG A 294 2.21 -6.08 -17.66
N LEU A 295 2.66 -5.67 -16.47
CA LEU A 295 3.27 -6.57 -15.49
C LEU A 295 2.23 -7.57 -14.96
N LEU A 296 1.04 -7.12 -14.59
CA LEU A 296 -0.06 -7.97 -14.13
C LEU A 296 -0.49 -8.98 -15.21
N GLU A 297 -0.60 -8.54 -16.46
CA GLU A 297 -0.93 -9.40 -17.61
C GLU A 297 0.14 -10.47 -17.83
N TYR A 298 1.42 -10.11 -17.76
CA TYR A 298 2.54 -11.06 -17.87
C TYR A 298 2.46 -12.17 -16.82
N PHE A 299 2.12 -11.83 -15.58
CA PHE A 299 1.96 -12.78 -14.47
C PHE A 299 0.56 -13.40 -14.40
N GLN A 300 -0.32 -13.12 -15.37
CA GLN A 300 -1.68 -13.64 -15.45
C GLN A 300 -2.52 -13.34 -14.20
N VAL A 301 -2.27 -12.19 -13.56
CA VAL A 301 -3.05 -11.72 -12.43
C VAL A 301 -4.38 -11.18 -12.93
N GLU A 302 -5.47 -11.63 -12.32
CA GLU A 302 -6.81 -11.12 -12.62
C GLU A 302 -6.87 -9.61 -12.34
N LEU A 303 -7.38 -8.83 -13.29
CA LEU A 303 -7.53 -7.39 -13.12
C LEU A 303 -8.80 -7.08 -12.33
N PRO A 304 -8.81 -6.00 -11.53
CA PRO A 304 -10.04 -5.52 -10.91
C PRO A 304 -11.09 -5.19 -11.98
N ILE A 305 -12.35 -5.48 -11.67
CA ILE A 305 -13.46 -5.14 -12.57
C ILE A 305 -13.62 -3.62 -12.54
N GLU A 306 -13.45 -2.98 -13.69
CA GLU A 306 -13.75 -1.55 -13.87
C GLU A 306 -15.22 -1.29 -13.49
N ARG A 307 -15.44 -0.37 -12.54
CA ARG A 307 -16.78 -0.03 -12.03
C ARG A 307 -17.28 1.26 -12.64
#